data_86ab397b35fd5737b55e458d870175e5
#
_entry.id   86ab397b35fd5737b55e458d870175e5
#
_cell.length_a   1.000
_cell.length_b   1.000
_cell.length_c   1.000
_cell.angle_alpha   90.00
_cell.angle_beta   90.00
_cell.angle_gamma   90.00
#
_symmetry.space_group_name_H-M   'P 1'
#
loop_
_entity.id
_entity.type
_entity.pdbx_description
1 polymer ?
#
loop_
_entity_poly.entity_id
_entity_poly.type
_entity_poly.pdbx_seq_one_letter_code
_entity_poly.pdbx_strand_id
1 'polypeptide(L)'
;MIDGINNKNVTNWLSDAIPELALPLDFSLITGGHSNLTFKCEDHNGVPYVLRRPPLGHVLESAHDMGREHRIISALQNSSVPVPRTIGLCKDVAINDAPFYVMDYVEGTVLNTTVESEALTKDERRSIGLHVIDILANLHMEDVDKVGLGDLGRKEAYLERQLKRWNKQWDATKTHPIPEMEESARLLAEKMPEQIGATIVHGDYRLGNMMVRDGSVQAILDWE
;
A
#
# COMPACT_ATOMS: atom_id res chain seq x y z
N MET A 1 -17.91 -3.69 -20.39
CA MET A 1 -16.78 -4.51 -19.93
C MET A 1 -15.77 -3.54 -19.37
N ILE A 2 -15.25 -3.76 -18.20
CA ILE A 2 -14.28 -2.86 -17.56
C ILE A 2 -12.88 -3.38 -17.89
N ASP A 3 -12.01 -2.51 -18.41
CA ASP A 3 -10.63 -2.90 -18.72
C ASP A 3 -9.89 -3.32 -17.47
N GLY A 4 -9.19 -4.45 -17.54
CA GLY A 4 -8.44 -5.02 -16.42
C GLY A 4 -9.21 -6.00 -15.55
N ILE A 5 -10.48 -6.28 -15.81
CA ILE A 5 -11.27 -7.27 -15.07
C ILE A 5 -11.88 -8.30 -16.04
N ASN A 6 -11.52 -9.56 -15.84
CA ASN A 6 -12.24 -10.69 -16.41
C ASN A 6 -13.41 -11.06 -15.49
N ASN A 7 -14.55 -10.40 -15.72
CA ASN A 7 -15.73 -10.52 -14.86
C ASN A 7 -16.08 -11.94 -14.48
N LYS A 8 -16.15 -12.86 -15.46
CA LYS A 8 -16.57 -14.25 -15.25
C LYS A 8 -15.59 -15.00 -14.34
N ASN A 9 -14.30 -14.92 -14.67
CA ASN A 9 -13.30 -15.69 -13.95
C ASN A 9 -13.06 -15.14 -12.54
N VAL A 10 -13.04 -13.80 -12.40
CA VAL A 10 -12.89 -13.14 -11.11
C VAL A 10 -14.10 -13.41 -10.21
N THR A 11 -15.33 -13.39 -10.77
CA THR A 11 -16.54 -13.73 -10.01
C THR A 11 -16.48 -15.16 -9.50
N ASN A 12 -16.07 -16.12 -10.34
CA ASN A 12 -15.93 -17.53 -9.90
C ASN A 12 -14.89 -17.65 -8.77
N TRP A 13 -13.72 -17.03 -8.94
CA TRP A 13 -12.67 -17.06 -7.93
C TRP A 13 -13.14 -16.44 -6.60
N LEU A 14 -13.88 -15.33 -6.65
CA LEU A 14 -14.44 -14.67 -5.45
C LEU A 14 -15.53 -15.55 -4.80
N SER A 15 -16.34 -16.26 -5.57
CA SER A 15 -17.35 -17.18 -5.03
C SER A 15 -16.72 -18.34 -4.26
N ASP A 16 -15.54 -18.79 -4.68
CA ASP A 16 -14.78 -19.81 -3.95
C ASP A 16 -14.13 -19.25 -2.68
N ALA A 17 -13.71 -17.99 -2.72
CA ALA A 17 -13.04 -17.32 -1.59
C ALA A 17 -14.01 -16.78 -0.52
N ILE A 18 -15.23 -16.43 -0.91
CA ILE A 18 -16.27 -15.82 -0.06
C ILE A 18 -17.55 -16.66 -0.15
N PRO A 19 -17.77 -17.60 0.78
CA PRO A 19 -18.93 -18.52 0.71
C PRO A 19 -20.30 -17.82 0.72
N GLU A 20 -20.40 -16.65 1.38
CA GLU A 20 -21.65 -15.90 1.46
C GLU A 20 -21.82 -14.86 0.33
N LEU A 21 -20.96 -14.86 -0.68
CA LEU A 21 -21.01 -13.87 -1.77
C LEU A 21 -22.32 -13.95 -2.55
N ALA A 22 -23.06 -12.85 -2.60
CA ALA A 22 -24.31 -12.76 -3.34
C ALA A 22 -24.06 -12.32 -4.79
N LEU A 23 -24.47 -13.15 -5.75
CA LEU A 23 -24.32 -12.85 -7.18
C LEU A 23 -25.56 -12.12 -7.74
N PRO A 24 -25.42 -11.29 -8.79
CA PRO A 24 -24.19 -10.96 -9.51
C PRO A 24 -23.28 -9.98 -8.76
N LEU A 25 -22.03 -9.85 -9.25
CA LEU A 25 -21.07 -8.82 -8.83
C LEU A 25 -21.06 -7.67 -9.80
N ASP A 26 -21.08 -6.47 -9.27
CA ASP A 26 -20.81 -5.24 -10.01
C ASP A 26 -19.37 -4.76 -9.73
N PHE A 27 -18.66 -4.40 -10.80
CA PHE A 27 -17.29 -3.90 -10.71
C PHE A 27 -17.24 -2.44 -11.15
N SER A 28 -16.51 -1.60 -10.43
CA SER A 28 -16.24 -0.23 -10.80
C SER A 28 -14.79 0.15 -10.48
N LEU A 29 -14.16 0.93 -11.37
CA LEU A 29 -12.80 1.41 -11.14
C LEU A 29 -12.82 2.52 -10.09
N ILE A 30 -12.02 2.37 -9.04
CA ILE A 30 -11.74 3.45 -8.09
C ILE A 30 -10.67 4.34 -8.70
N THR A 31 -11.05 5.56 -9.08
CA THR A 31 -10.14 6.55 -9.67
C THR A 31 -9.31 7.22 -8.59
N GLY A 32 -8.02 7.50 -8.88
CA GLY A 32 -7.13 8.23 -7.98
C GLY A 32 -5.78 7.58 -7.70
N GLY A 33 -5.59 6.28 -8.00
CA GLY A 33 -4.28 5.62 -7.96
C GLY A 33 -3.52 5.78 -9.27
N HIS A 34 -2.22 6.09 -9.18
CA HIS A 34 -1.38 6.28 -10.37
C HIS A 34 -0.53 5.05 -10.71
N SER A 35 -0.40 4.07 -9.80
CA SER A 35 0.45 2.89 -9.97
C SER A 35 -0.36 1.62 -10.20
N ASN A 36 -1.19 1.21 -9.24
CA ASN A 36 -2.00 -0.01 -9.34
C ASN A 36 -3.46 0.28 -9.67
N LEU A 37 -4.11 -0.61 -10.44
CA LEU A 37 -5.55 -0.53 -10.66
C LEU A 37 -6.30 -1.07 -9.45
N THR A 38 -7.22 -0.28 -8.94
CA THR A 38 -8.06 -0.60 -7.79
C THR A 38 -9.52 -0.57 -8.19
N PHE A 39 -10.23 -1.66 -7.95
CA PHE A 39 -11.64 -1.81 -8.31
C PHE A 39 -12.48 -2.03 -7.05
N LYS A 40 -13.64 -1.38 -6.99
CA LYS A 40 -14.72 -1.77 -6.09
C LYS A 40 -15.47 -2.92 -6.73
N CYS A 41 -15.65 -4.00 -5.97
CA CYS A 41 -16.48 -5.14 -6.31
C CYS A 41 -17.65 -5.13 -5.33
N GLU A 42 -18.87 -4.97 -5.80
CA GLU A 42 -20.06 -4.93 -4.95
C GLU A 42 -20.95 -6.13 -5.25
N ASP A 43 -21.35 -6.86 -4.23
CA ASP A 43 -22.24 -7.99 -4.40
C ASP A 43 -23.71 -7.55 -4.52
N HIS A 44 -24.61 -8.50 -4.86
CA HIS A 44 -26.04 -8.22 -5.02
C HIS A 44 -26.72 -7.66 -3.77
N ASN A 45 -26.16 -7.94 -2.60
CA ASN A 45 -26.64 -7.38 -1.31
C ASN A 45 -26.05 -6.02 -0.98
N GLY A 46 -25.21 -5.45 -1.86
CA GLY A 46 -24.55 -4.17 -1.64
C GLY A 46 -23.31 -4.27 -0.75
N VAL A 47 -22.77 -5.46 -0.51
CA VAL A 47 -21.53 -5.63 0.26
C VAL A 47 -20.33 -5.32 -0.63
N PRO A 48 -19.52 -4.29 -0.31
CA PRO A 48 -18.40 -3.88 -1.12
C PRO A 48 -17.09 -4.59 -0.71
N TYR A 49 -16.29 -4.90 -1.71
CA TYR A 49 -14.91 -5.40 -1.59
C TYR A 49 -13.98 -4.57 -2.48
N VAL A 50 -12.68 -4.66 -2.27
CA VAL A 50 -11.66 -4.01 -3.10
C VAL A 50 -10.77 -5.06 -3.73
N LEU A 51 -10.64 -5.01 -5.06
CA LEU A 51 -9.69 -5.79 -5.82
C LEU A 51 -8.55 -4.87 -6.29
N ARG A 52 -7.29 -5.25 -6.01
CA ARG A 52 -6.10 -4.55 -6.53
C ARG A 52 -5.31 -5.47 -7.45
N ARG A 53 -4.83 -4.89 -8.56
CA ARG A 53 -3.98 -5.55 -9.55
C ARG A 53 -2.96 -4.57 -10.12
N PRO A 54 -1.88 -5.06 -10.75
CA PRO A 54 -0.96 -4.22 -11.50
C PRO A 54 -1.67 -3.45 -12.62
N PRO A 55 -1.13 -2.32 -13.09
CA PRO A 55 -1.65 -1.58 -14.23
C PRO A 55 -1.63 -2.43 -15.50
N LEU A 56 -2.36 -1.98 -16.53
CA LEU A 56 -2.38 -2.63 -17.84
C LEU A 56 -1.07 -2.34 -18.59
N GLY A 57 -0.58 -3.32 -19.34
CA GLY A 57 0.64 -3.19 -20.14
C GLY A 57 1.88 -3.80 -19.49
N HIS A 58 3.04 -3.56 -20.10
CA HIS A 58 4.32 -4.06 -19.60
C HIS A 58 4.80 -3.21 -18.43
N VAL A 59 4.73 -3.75 -17.23
CA VAL A 59 5.28 -3.17 -16.01
C VAL A 59 6.42 -4.03 -15.48
N LEU A 60 7.37 -3.39 -14.80
CA LEU A 60 8.41 -4.12 -14.08
C LEU A 60 7.76 -4.89 -12.93
N GLU A 61 7.84 -6.22 -12.93
CA GLU A 61 7.26 -7.09 -11.89
C GLU A 61 7.64 -6.67 -10.46
N SER A 62 8.82 -6.11 -10.29
CA SER A 62 9.31 -5.69 -8.98
C SER A 62 8.69 -4.39 -8.44
N ALA A 63 8.00 -3.63 -9.28
CA ALA A 63 7.39 -2.35 -8.89
C ALA A 63 5.92 -2.49 -8.46
N HIS A 64 5.28 -3.62 -8.79
CA HIS A 64 3.85 -3.84 -8.57
C HIS A 64 3.60 -5.27 -8.06
N ASP A 65 4.30 -5.65 -6.99
CA ASP A 65 4.21 -7.00 -6.40
C ASP A 65 2.97 -7.13 -5.50
N MET A 66 1.87 -7.61 -6.09
CA MET A 66 0.61 -7.88 -5.36
C MET A 66 0.78 -8.88 -4.22
N GLY A 67 1.72 -9.81 -4.37
CA GLY A 67 2.03 -10.80 -3.32
C GLY A 67 2.69 -10.17 -2.11
N ARG A 68 3.60 -9.22 -2.34
CA ARG A 68 4.26 -8.46 -1.27
C ARG A 68 3.27 -7.59 -0.51
N GLU A 69 2.47 -6.81 -1.23
CA GLU A 69 1.47 -5.93 -0.63
C GLU A 69 0.44 -6.71 0.19
N HIS A 70 -0.14 -7.77 -0.41
CA HIS A 70 -1.05 -8.68 0.29
C HIS A 70 -0.42 -9.28 1.56
N ARG A 71 0.86 -9.70 1.50
CA ARG A 71 1.57 -10.29 2.64
C ARG A 71 1.73 -9.30 3.78
N ILE A 72 2.09 -8.04 3.50
CA ILE A 72 2.25 -7.01 4.52
C ILE A 72 0.91 -6.73 5.19
N ILE A 73 -0.14 -6.48 4.41
CA ILE A 73 -1.48 -6.21 4.93
C ILE A 73 -1.96 -7.38 5.79
N SER A 74 -1.82 -8.61 5.30
CA SER A 74 -2.24 -9.82 6.03
C SER A 74 -1.48 -9.99 7.36
N ALA A 75 -0.20 -9.69 7.39
CA ALA A 75 0.61 -9.78 8.59
C ALA A 75 0.21 -8.75 9.66
N LEU A 76 -0.20 -7.56 9.24
CA LEU A 76 -0.59 -6.47 10.14
C LEU A 76 -2.04 -6.56 10.65
N GLN A 77 -2.88 -7.46 10.13
CA GLN A 77 -4.29 -7.58 10.56
C GLN A 77 -4.49 -7.85 12.05
N ASN A 78 -3.52 -8.50 12.68
CA ASN A 78 -3.57 -8.82 14.12
C ASN A 78 -2.73 -7.85 14.97
N SER A 79 -2.26 -6.76 14.38
CA SER A 79 -1.51 -5.72 15.06
C SER A 79 -2.40 -4.54 15.46
N SER A 80 -1.81 -3.52 16.09
CA SER A 80 -2.48 -2.25 16.38
C SER A 80 -2.51 -1.29 15.18
N VAL A 81 -1.91 -1.68 14.05
CA VAL A 81 -1.88 -0.87 12.82
C VAL A 81 -3.14 -1.14 12.02
N PRO A 82 -4.00 -0.14 11.77
CA PRO A 82 -5.22 -0.33 11.02
C PRO A 82 -4.91 -0.62 9.54
N VAL A 83 -5.33 -1.79 9.07
CA VAL A 83 -5.23 -2.22 7.67
C VAL A 83 -6.52 -2.92 7.25
N PRO A 84 -6.88 -2.92 5.96
CA PRO A 84 -8.03 -3.69 5.50
C PRO A 84 -7.84 -5.18 5.75
N ARG A 85 -8.90 -5.90 6.06
CA ARG A 85 -8.84 -7.38 6.13
C ARG A 85 -8.64 -7.93 4.72
N THR A 86 -7.62 -8.74 4.51
CA THR A 86 -7.40 -9.45 3.24
C THR A 86 -8.32 -10.66 3.13
N ILE A 87 -8.86 -10.89 1.94
CA ILE A 87 -9.72 -12.03 1.62
C ILE A 87 -8.88 -13.12 0.96
N GLY A 88 -8.06 -12.73 -0.02
CA GLY A 88 -7.18 -13.68 -0.69
C GLY A 88 -6.32 -13.06 -1.77
N LEU A 89 -5.30 -13.82 -2.18
CA LEU A 89 -4.37 -13.51 -3.25
C LEU A 89 -4.50 -14.53 -4.37
N CYS A 90 -4.82 -14.09 -5.58
CA CYS A 90 -4.79 -14.89 -6.79
C CYS A 90 -3.47 -14.67 -7.54
N LYS A 91 -2.65 -15.72 -7.65
CA LYS A 91 -1.39 -15.69 -8.41
C LYS A 91 -1.55 -16.24 -9.82
N ASP A 92 -2.68 -16.90 -10.12
CA ASP A 92 -2.94 -17.50 -11.42
C ASP A 92 -3.35 -16.41 -12.43
N VAL A 93 -2.43 -16.09 -13.32
CA VAL A 93 -2.64 -15.10 -14.38
C VAL A 93 -3.72 -15.49 -15.38
N ALA A 94 -4.08 -16.80 -15.49
CA ALA A 94 -5.15 -17.24 -16.37
C ALA A 94 -6.54 -16.76 -15.92
N ILE A 95 -6.69 -16.33 -14.66
CA ILE A 95 -7.96 -15.83 -14.12
C ILE A 95 -8.21 -14.38 -14.53
N ASN A 96 -7.21 -13.50 -14.45
CA ASN A 96 -7.40 -12.06 -14.68
C ASN A 96 -6.21 -11.40 -15.41
N ASP A 97 -5.47 -12.13 -16.25
CA ASP A 97 -4.31 -11.69 -17.02
C ASP A 97 -3.15 -11.11 -16.18
N ALA A 98 -3.30 -11.06 -14.86
CA ALA A 98 -2.30 -10.63 -13.89
C ALA A 98 -2.64 -11.14 -12.48
N PRO A 99 -1.66 -11.25 -11.58
CA PRO A 99 -1.94 -11.48 -10.17
C PRO A 99 -2.81 -10.35 -9.61
N PHE A 100 -3.67 -10.68 -8.65
CA PHE A 100 -4.47 -9.70 -7.93
C PHE A 100 -4.74 -10.18 -6.51
N TYR A 101 -5.07 -9.26 -5.63
CA TYR A 101 -5.60 -9.62 -4.32
C TYR A 101 -6.89 -8.87 -4.02
N VAL A 102 -7.66 -9.43 -3.09
CA VAL A 102 -8.94 -8.87 -2.65
C VAL A 102 -8.90 -8.64 -1.15
N MET A 103 -9.48 -7.53 -0.73
CA MET A 103 -9.60 -7.10 0.65
C MET A 103 -10.96 -6.49 0.92
N ASP A 104 -11.31 -6.30 2.20
CA ASP A 104 -12.51 -5.58 2.60
C ASP A 104 -12.45 -4.13 2.11
N TYR A 105 -13.60 -3.59 1.78
CA TYR A 105 -13.76 -2.17 1.52
C TYR A 105 -13.80 -1.41 2.85
N VAL A 106 -12.92 -0.45 3.02
CA VAL A 106 -12.90 0.42 4.20
C VAL A 106 -13.59 1.73 3.87
N GLU A 107 -14.65 2.04 4.60
CA GLU A 107 -15.36 3.31 4.45
C GLU A 107 -14.53 4.48 5.00
N GLY A 108 -14.55 5.60 4.29
CA GLY A 108 -13.86 6.82 4.69
C GLY A 108 -13.50 7.69 3.50
N THR A 109 -12.75 8.73 3.77
CA THR A 109 -12.24 9.68 2.78
C THR A 109 -10.73 9.67 2.79
N VAL A 110 -10.13 9.73 1.61
CA VAL A 110 -8.67 9.95 1.46
C VAL A 110 -8.42 11.44 1.38
N LEU A 111 -7.51 11.96 2.20
CA LEU A 111 -7.18 13.39 2.24
C LEU A 111 -6.01 13.69 1.29
N ASN A 112 -6.29 13.78 0.00
CA ASN A 112 -5.28 14.05 -1.02
C ASN A 112 -4.97 15.52 -1.21
N THR A 113 -5.94 16.39 -1.00
CA THR A 113 -5.84 17.83 -1.28
C THR A 113 -6.26 18.66 -0.06
N THR A 114 -6.05 19.96 -0.16
CA THR A 114 -6.53 20.92 0.86
C THR A 114 -8.05 20.95 0.93
N VAL A 115 -8.75 20.65 -0.17
CA VAL A 115 -10.21 20.70 -0.23
C VAL A 115 -10.85 19.70 0.74
N GLU A 116 -10.41 18.43 0.69
CA GLU A 116 -10.89 17.41 1.63
C GLU A 116 -10.54 17.76 3.08
N SER A 117 -9.34 18.31 3.28
CA SER A 117 -8.87 18.71 4.61
C SER A 117 -9.61 19.91 5.16
N GLU A 118 -10.01 20.87 4.32
CA GLU A 118 -10.79 22.05 4.72
C GLU A 118 -12.25 21.72 5.07
N ALA A 119 -12.80 20.64 4.54
CA ALA A 119 -14.13 20.15 4.90
C ALA A 119 -14.18 19.62 6.36
N LEU A 120 -13.04 19.30 6.96
CA LEU A 120 -12.92 18.83 8.33
C LEU A 120 -12.87 20.01 9.32
N THR A 121 -13.44 19.83 10.50
CA THR A 121 -13.27 20.75 11.62
C THR A 121 -11.81 20.78 12.11
N LYS A 122 -11.46 21.82 12.87
CA LYS A 122 -10.12 21.89 13.48
C LYS A 122 -9.84 20.76 14.44
N ASP A 123 -10.85 20.31 15.17
CA ASP A 123 -10.74 19.22 16.15
C ASP A 123 -10.55 17.88 15.45
N GLU A 124 -11.27 17.61 14.36
CA GLU A 124 -11.05 16.41 13.53
C GLU A 124 -9.65 16.40 12.93
N ARG A 125 -9.18 17.52 12.36
CA ARG A 125 -7.81 17.61 11.83
C ARG A 125 -6.76 17.35 12.90
N ARG A 126 -6.97 17.88 14.12
CA ARG A 126 -6.07 17.61 15.26
C ARG A 126 -6.10 16.15 15.66
N SER A 127 -7.30 15.57 15.79
CA SER A 127 -7.49 14.16 16.15
C SER A 127 -6.81 13.23 15.14
N ILE A 128 -7.06 13.44 13.85
CA ILE A 128 -6.42 12.67 12.76
C ILE A 128 -4.89 12.80 12.83
N GLY A 129 -4.37 14.02 12.99
CA GLY A 129 -2.92 14.26 13.06
C GLY A 129 -2.25 13.53 14.23
N LEU A 130 -2.87 13.50 15.40
CA LEU A 130 -2.37 12.72 16.55
C LEU A 130 -2.45 11.22 16.27
N HIS A 131 -3.58 10.73 15.75
CA HIS A 131 -3.77 9.31 15.45
C HIS A 131 -2.77 8.80 14.40
N VAL A 132 -2.47 9.61 13.37
CA VAL A 132 -1.42 9.31 12.37
C VAL A 132 -0.06 9.04 13.03
N ILE A 133 0.32 9.86 14.01
CA ILE A 133 1.60 9.68 14.72
C ILE A 133 1.57 8.44 15.64
N ASP A 134 0.45 8.21 16.32
CA ASP A 134 0.29 7.02 17.18
C ASP A 134 0.38 5.74 16.35
N ILE A 135 -0.26 5.70 15.18
CA ILE A 135 -0.17 4.55 14.26
C ILE A 135 1.26 4.36 13.73
N LEU A 136 1.95 5.45 13.38
CA LEU A 136 3.35 5.36 12.93
C LEU A 136 4.25 4.79 14.04
N ALA A 137 4.07 5.24 15.26
CA ALA A 137 4.80 4.71 16.41
C ALA A 137 4.50 3.22 16.62
N ASN A 138 3.23 2.81 16.56
CA ASN A 138 2.83 1.41 16.66
C ASN A 138 3.45 0.57 15.56
N LEU A 139 3.39 1.03 14.30
CA LEU A 139 4.01 0.34 13.15
C LEU A 139 5.52 0.12 13.37
N HIS A 140 6.23 1.14 13.86
CA HIS A 140 7.67 1.05 14.12
C HIS A 140 8.01 0.21 15.36
N MET A 141 7.06 -0.03 16.24
CA MET A 141 7.23 -0.90 17.41
C MET A 141 6.87 -2.37 17.14
N GLU A 142 6.25 -2.67 15.98
CA GLU A 142 5.92 -4.06 15.63
C GLU A 142 7.19 -4.91 15.47
N ASP A 143 7.18 -6.07 16.10
CA ASP A 143 8.25 -7.06 15.95
C ASP A 143 8.08 -7.77 14.60
N VAL A 144 8.97 -7.44 13.65
CA VAL A 144 8.91 -7.94 12.27
C VAL A 144 8.93 -9.47 12.17
N ASP A 145 9.56 -10.15 13.11
CA ASP A 145 9.64 -11.62 13.13
C ASP A 145 8.33 -12.21 13.65
N LYS A 146 7.75 -11.63 14.70
CA LYS A 146 6.48 -12.09 15.29
C LYS A 146 5.31 -11.91 14.33
N VAL A 147 5.27 -10.82 13.56
CA VAL A 147 4.21 -10.62 12.56
C VAL A 147 4.45 -11.39 11.25
N GLY A 148 5.56 -12.15 11.14
CA GLY A 148 5.86 -12.98 9.97
C GLY A 148 6.43 -12.22 8.78
N LEU A 149 7.03 -11.05 8.99
CA LEU A 149 7.66 -10.21 7.97
C LEU A 149 9.20 -10.17 8.09
N GLY A 150 9.80 -11.01 8.93
CA GLY A 150 11.23 -11.00 9.21
C GLY A 150 12.14 -11.23 8.00
N ASP A 151 11.64 -11.90 6.97
CA ASP A 151 12.31 -12.18 5.69
C ASP A 151 11.83 -11.28 4.54
N LEU A 152 10.95 -10.30 4.80
CA LEU A 152 10.43 -9.38 3.78
C LEU A 152 11.54 -8.56 3.11
N GLY A 153 12.60 -8.30 3.82
CA GLY A 153 13.76 -7.59 3.34
C GLY A 153 14.99 -7.86 4.20
N ARG A 154 16.14 -7.53 3.66
CA ARG A 154 17.40 -7.66 4.38
C ARG A 154 17.50 -6.58 5.45
N LYS A 155 17.63 -6.98 6.72
CA LYS A 155 17.61 -6.08 7.88
C LYS A 155 18.88 -5.23 8.02
N GLU A 156 20.05 -5.81 7.75
CA GLU A 156 21.36 -5.20 7.99
C GLU A 156 21.71 -4.14 6.95
N ALA A 157 22.47 -3.13 7.36
CA ALA A 157 23.04 -2.07 6.52
C ALA A 157 22.02 -1.43 5.57
N TYR A 158 20.80 -1.16 6.06
CA TYR A 158 19.70 -0.63 5.22
C TYR A 158 20.08 0.71 4.59
N LEU A 159 20.53 1.68 5.40
CA LEU A 159 20.87 3.03 4.92
C LEU A 159 22.02 2.99 3.91
N GLU A 160 23.05 2.20 4.14
CA GLU A 160 24.17 2.03 3.20
C GLU A 160 23.69 1.51 1.84
N ARG A 161 22.83 0.48 1.87
CA ARG A 161 22.28 -0.09 0.63
C ARG A 161 21.40 0.89 -0.12
N GLN A 162 20.55 1.65 0.61
CA GLN A 162 19.71 2.66 -0.02
C GLN A 162 20.55 3.78 -0.64
N LEU A 163 21.52 4.32 0.07
CA LEU A 163 22.41 5.35 -0.46
C LEU A 163 23.17 4.88 -1.69
N LYS A 164 23.70 3.65 -1.66
CA LYS A 164 24.37 3.03 -2.82
C LYS A 164 23.44 2.85 -4.00
N ARG A 165 22.19 2.41 -3.75
CA ARG A 165 21.17 2.23 -4.80
C ARG A 165 20.82 3.57 -5.45
N TRP A 166 20.55 4.59 -4.66
CA TRP A 166 20.16 5.91 -5.17
C TRP A 166 21.30 6.61 -5.90
N ASN A 167 22.54 6.51 -5.40
CA ASN A 167 23.72 7.03 -6.12
C ASN A 167 23.89 6.35 -7.49
N LYS A 168 23.77 5.02 -7.54
CA LYS A 168 23.83 4.29 -8.81
C LYS A 168 22.73 4.73 -9.78
N GLN A 169 21.51 4.95 -9.27
CA GLN A 169 20.39 5.42 -10.09
C GLN A 169 20.63 6.85 -10.57
N TRP A 170 21.11 7.73 -9.71
CA TRP A 170 21.50 9.09 -10.08
C TRP A 170 22.55 9.09 -11.19
N ASP A 171 23.63 8.35 -11.04
CA ASP A 171 24.68 8.26 -12.05
C ASP A 171 24.18 7.74 -13.40
N ALA A 172 23.19 6.83 -13.40
CA ALA A 172 22.61 6.27 -14.61
C ALA A 172 21.60 7.20 -15.30
N THR A 173 20.98 8.15 -14.57
CA THR A 173 19.87 8.98 -15.07
C THR A 173 20.19 10.47 -15.17
N LYS A 174 21.28 10.94 -14.55
CA LYS A 174 21.65 12.34 -14.62
C LYS A 174 21.94 12.79 -16.04
N THR A 175 21.36 13.91 -16.44
CA THR A 175 21.56 14.53 -17.75
C THR A 175 22.60 15.63 -17.75
N HIS A 176 22.94 16.16 -16.57
CA HIS A 176 23.95 17.18 -16.35
C HIS A 176 24.47 17.09 -14.90
N PRO A 177 25.67 17.63 -14.61
CA PRO A 177 26.21 17.66 -13.26
C PRO A 177 25.35 18.56 -12.34
N ILE A 178 25.05 18.06 -11.14
CA ILE A 178 24.45 18.85 -10.04
C ILE A 178 25.33 18.63 -8.81
N PRO A 179 26.30 19.54 -8.58
CA PRO A 179 27.27 19.39 -7.49
C PRO A 179 26.65 19.19 -6.10
N GLU A 180 25.47 19.81 -5.88
CA GLU A 180 24.73 19.69 -4.62
C GLU A 180 24.23 18.26 -4.37
N MET A 181 23.89 17.49 -5.41
CA MET A 181 23.52 16.08 -5.29
C MET A 181 24.72 15.22 -4.88
N GLU A 182 25.87 15.46 -5.51
CA GLU A 182 27.11 14.73 -5.20
C GLU A 182 27.61 15.04 -3.79
N GLU A 183 27.56 16.31 -3.40
CA GLU A 183 27.93 16.73 -2.04
C GLU A 183 26.95 16.19 -0.99
N SER A 184 25.65 16.19 -1.27
CA SER A 184 24.63 15.57 -0.39
C SER A 184 24.88 14.10 -0.19
N ALA A 185 25.19 13.36 -1.26
CA ALA A 185 25.51 11.92 -1.19
C ALA A 185 26.76 11.68 -0.34
N ARG A 186 27.80 12.50 -0.49
CA ARG A 186 29.03 12.45 0.32
C ARG A 186 28.75 12.69 1.79
N LEU A 187 27.99 13.75 2.11
CA LEU A 187 27.66 14.11 3.49
C LEU A 187 26.78 13.05 4.17
N LEU A 188 25.83 12.46 3.44
CA LEU A 188 24.99 11.36 3.94
C LEU A 188 25.82 10.11 4.26
N ALA A 189 26.81 9.79 3.42
CA ALA A 189 27.72 8.67 3.67
C ALA A 189 28.59 8.93 4.90
N GLU A 190 29.15 10.14 5.01
CA GLU A 190 30.04 10.52 6.11
C GLU A 190 29.31 10.58 7.47
N LYS A 191 28.05 11.04 7.46
CA LYS A 191 27.24 11.24 8.67
C LYS A 191 26.24 10.12 8.92
N MET A 192 26.42 8.97 8.27
CA MET A 192 25.51 7.84 8.42
C MET A 192 25.45 7.39 9.87
N PRO A 193 24.25 7.35 10.49
CA PRO A 193 24.12 6.87 11.86
C PRO A 193 24.32 5.36 11.93
N GLU A 194 24.72 4.89 13.10
CA GLU A 194 24.70 3.45 13.39
C GLU A 194 23.26 2.92 13.37
N GLN A 195 23.04 1.81 12.72
CA GLN A 195 21.73 1.15 12.67
C GLN A 195 21.45 0.47 14.01
N ILE A 196 20.41 0.90 14.74
CA ILE A 196 20.05 0.37 16.05
C ILE A 196 19.20 -0.90 15.94
N GLY A 197 18.47 -1.08 14.82
CA GLY A 197 17.56 -2.22 14.62
C GLY A 197 16.91 -2.19 13.25
N ALA A 198 15.86 -2.99 13.09
CA ALA A 198 15.05 -3.03 11.87
C ALA A 198 13.57 -3.04 12.27
N THR A 199 12.75 -2.27 11.55
CA THR A 199 11.31 -2.20 11.74
C THR A 199 10.60 -2.12 10.40
N ILE A 200 9.26 -2.16 10.43
CA ILE A 200 8.44 -1.99 9.23
C ILE A 200 8.39 -0.50 8.90
N VAL A 201 8.79 -0.17 7.68
CA VAL A 201 8.69 1.18 7.14
C VAL A 201 7.72 1.16 5.97
N HIS A 202 6.70 2.01 6.01
CA HIS A 202 5.69 2.08 4.95
C HIS A 202 6.29 2.54 3.60
N GLY A 203 7.22 3.49 3.64
CA GLY A 203 7.88 4.04 2.45
C GLY A 203 7.19 5.28 1.87
N ASP A 204 5.86 5.35 1.90
CA ASP A 204 5.07 6.53 1.47
C ASP A 204 3.97 6.87 2.50
N TYR A 205 4.36 7.08 3.76
CA TYR A 205 3.45 7.35 4.88
C TYR A 205 2.89 8.76 4.82
N ARG A 206 1.71 8.92 4.26
CA ARG A 206 1.02 10.20 4.05
C ARG A 206 -0.49 10.06 4.10
N LEU A 207 -1.20 11.15 4.35
CA LEU A 207 -2.68 11.17 4.42
C LEU A 207 -3.36 10.69 3.13
N GLY A 208 -2.72 10.87 1.98
CA GLY A 208 -3.19 10.35 0.70
C GLY A 208 -3.20 8.82 0.60
N ASN A 209 -2.55 8.11 1.52
CA ASN A 209 -2.55 6.65 1.64
C ASN A 209 -3.29 6.17 2.89
N MET A 210 -4.23 6.99 3.40
CA MET A 210 -5.01 6.67 4.60
C MET A 210 -6.49 6.92 4.37
N MET A 211 -7.31 5.96 4.79
CA MET A 211 -8.76 6.16 4.89
C MET A 211 -9.06 6.81 6.23
N VAL A 212 -9.70 7.97 6.23
CA VAL A 212 -10.10 8.68 7.45
C VAL A 212 -11.61 8.78 7.54
N ARG A 213 -12.17 8.62 8.76
CA ARG A 213 -13.57 8.80 9.08
C ARG A 213 -13.71 9.17 10.55
N ASP A 214 -14.63 10.07 10.86
CA ASP A 214 -14.99 10.46 12.24
C ASP A 214 -13.78 10.88 13.09
N GLY A 215 -12.86 11.66 12.50
CA GLY A 215 -11.67 12.17 13.18
C GLY A 215 -10.56 11.12 13.45
N SER A 216 -10.62 9.95 12.81
CA SER A 216 -9.64 8.87 12.99
C SER A 216 -9.24 8.21 11.67
N VAL A 217 -8.06 7.58 11.65
CA VAL A 217 -7.59 6.73 10.54
C VAL A 217 -8.23 5.35 10.69
N GLN A 218 -8.88 4.89 9.64
CA GLN A 218 -9.57 3.58 9.58
C GLN A 218 -8.68 2.51 8.93
N ALA A 219 -7.83 2.90 7.98
CA ALA A 219 -6.89 2.00 7.35
C ALA A 219 -5.72 2.77 6.73
N ILE A 220 -4.54 2.12 6.71
CA ILE A 220 -3.38 2.50 5.91
C ILE A 220 -3.37 1.62 4.68
N LEU A 221 -3.19 2.25 3.52
CA LEU A 221 -3.21 1.66 2.19
C LEU A 221 -1.86 1.83 1.50
N ASP A 222 -1.67 1.13 0.36
CA ASP A 222 -0.55 1.34 -0.56
C ASP A 222 0.82 0.93 0.02
N TRP A 223 0.92 -0.34 0.37
CA TRP A 223 2.11 -0.98 0.96
C TRP A 223 3.09 -1.52 -0.11
N GLU A 224 3.37 -0.73 -1.15
CA GLU A 224 4.26 -1.10 -2.27
C GLU A 224 5.75 -1.27 -1.92
#